data_a180705af9b898404c6f6b93af9b723d
#
_entry.id   a180705af9b898404c6f6b93af9b723d
#
_cell.length_a   1.000
_cell.length_b   1.000
_cell.length_c   1.000
_cell.angle_alpha   90.00
_cell.angle_beta   90.00
_cell.angle_gamma   90.00
#
_symmetry.space_group_name_H-M   'P 1'
#
loop_
_entity.id
_entity.type
_entity.pdbx_description
1 polymer ?
#
loop_
_entity_poly.entity_id
_entity_poly.type
_entity_poly.pdbx_seq_one_letter_code
_entity_poly.pdbx_strand_id
1 'polypeptide(L)'
;KQLPDVGELVFFDRSWYTRALVESTMGYCTKGQYKSFMRKVVPWEQKLKERGTEILKFYLSIEKGTQKMRIEKRKNSPLVYWKISENDLKGLDKWDIFTLYKEQMFKKTSYSGAPWIVLNANDKKIAVLHALRYILGSFDYPGKKLPKPKVWTENINDYSLTINKVPFNNLSYQQYKVLKVMADEE
;
A
#
# COMPACT_ATOMS: atom_id res chain seq x y z
N LYS A 1 13.58 -1.14 -19.54
CA LYS A 1 13.34 -2.51 -19.06
C LYS A 1 13.34 -2.48 -17.55
N GLN A 2 12.16 -2.53 -16.91
CA GLN A 2 12.02 -2.33 -15.45
C GLN A 2 11.27 -3.51 -14.78
N LEU A 3 10.81 -4.48 -15.59
CA LEU A 3 10.16 -5.67 -15.07
C LEU A 3 11.19 -6.78 -14.82
N PRO A 4 10.99 -7.63 -13.79
CA PRO A 4 11.91 -8.70 -13.45
C PRO A 4 11.99 -9.76 -14.56
N ASP A 5 13.15 -10.34 -14.72
CA ASP A 5 13.31 -11.61 -15.43
C ASP A 5 12.98 -12.80 -14.50
N VAL A 6 13.00 -14.03 -15.01
CA VAL A 6 12.67 -15.22 -14.23
C VAL A 6 13.64 -15.37 -13.04
N GLY A 7 13.09 -15.53 -11.85
CA GLY A 7 13.87 -15.65 -10.61
C GLY A 7 14.32 -14.33 -9.99
N GLU A 8 13.95 -13.19 -10.57
CA GLU A 8 14.27 -11.87 -10.03
C GLU A 8 13.15 -11.28 -9.19
N LEU A 9 13.52 -10.45 -8.22
CA LEU A 9 12.63 -9.61 -7.43
C LEU A 9 12.93 -8.14 -7.72
N VAL A 10 11.90 -7.37 -8.09
CA VAL A 10 12.03 -5.92 -8.31
C VAL A 10 11.08 -5.18 -7.37
N PHE A 11 11.64 -4.24 -6.63
CA PHE A 11 10.87 -3.37 -5.73
C PHE A 11 10.68 -1.99 -6.38
N PHE A 12 9.43 -1.59 -6.51
CA PHE A 12 9.08 -0.25 -6.98
C PHE A 12 8.79 0.66 -5.77
N ASP A 13 9.68 1.61 -5.49
CA ASP A 13 9.37 2.73 -4.60
C ASP A 13 8.64 3.81 -5.40
N ARG A 14 7.33 3.82 -5.27
CA ARG A 14 6.30 4.35 -6.16
C ARG A 14 6.20 3.53 -7.46
N SER A 15 4.98 3.27 -7.86
CA SER A 15 4.69 2.48 -9.04
C SER A 15 3.85 3.27 -10.04
N TRP A 16 3.37 2.62 -11.07
CA TRP A 16 2.39 3.17 -12.02
C TRP A 16 1.12 3.72 -11.34
N TYR A 17 0.80 3.27 -10.13
CA TYR A 17 -0.32 3.78 -9.33
C TYR A 17 -0.16 5.23 -8.85
N THR A 18 0.99 5.86 -9.03
CA THR A 18 1.16 7.30 -8.86
C THR A 18 0.11 8.09 -9.65
N ARG A 19 -0.27 7.59 -10.84
CA ARG A 19 -1.34 8.14 -11.69
C ARG A 19 -2.70 8.11 -11.00
N ALA A 20 -3.02 7.02 -10.29
CA ALA A 20 -4.30 6.89 -9.61
C ALA A 20 -4.41 7.74 -8.35
N LEU A 21 -3.31 8.10 -7.73
CA LEU A 21 -3.27 8.66 -6.39
C LEU A 21 -2.65 10.07 -6.36
N VAL A 22 -1.33 10.17 -6.39
CA VAL A 22 -0.63 11.45 -6.24
C VAL A 22 -0.93 12.40 -7.40
N GLU A 23 -0.82 11.94 -8.63
CA GLU A 23 -1.03 12.79 -9.81
C GLU A 23 -2.48 13.30 -9.89
N SER A 24 -3.44 12.46 -9.55
CA SER A 24 -4.86 12.84 -9.53
C SER A 24 -5.17 13.81 -8.40
N THR A 25 -4.58 13.61 -7.22
CA THR A 25 -4.74 14.50 -6.06
C THR A 25 -4.12 15.88 -6.31
N MET A 26 -2.94 15.91 -6.89
CA MET A 26 -2.19 17.15 -7.13
C MET A 26 -2.59 17.87 -8.42
N GLY A 27 -3.38 17.24 -9.28
CA GLY A 27 -3.78 17.80 -10.56
C GLY A 27 -2.72 17.68 -11.66
N TYR A 28 -1.77 16.74 -11.51
CA TYR A 28 -0.71 16.51 -12.50
C TYR A 28 -1.16 15.66 -13.68
N CYS A 29 -2.36 15.10 -13.62
CA CYS A 29 -2.99 14.42 -14.74
C CYS A 29 -4.41 14.92 -14.97
N THR A 30 -4.88 14.83 -16.21
CA THR A 30 -6.25 15.14 -16.55
C THR A 30 -7.22 14.04 -16.09
N LYS A 31 -8.51 14.37 -15.96
CA LYS A 31 -9.56 13.38 -15.67
C LYS A 31 -9.61 12.26 -16.72
N GLY A 32 -9.32 12.57 -17.97
CA GLY A 32 -9.25 11.60 -19.05
C GLY A 32 -8.10 10.61 -18.89
N GLN A 33 -6.92 11.10 -18.54
CA GLN A 33 -5.74 10.28 -18.25
C GLN A 33 -5.97 9.36 -17.04
N TYR A 34 -6.56 9.89 -15.95
CA TYR A 34 -6.95 9.08 -14.80
C TYR A 34 -7.91 7.95 -15.19
N LYS A 35 -9.03 8.29 -15.87
CA LYS A 35 -10.02 7.28 -16.29
C LYS A 35 -9.41 6.22 -17.22
N SER A 36 -8.55 6.65 -18.15
CA SER A 36 -7.85 5.73 -19.05
C SER A 36 -6.93 4.78 -18.29
N PHE A 37 -6.17 5.29 -17.31
CA PHE A 37 -5.31 4.47 -16.46
C PHE A 37 -6.13 3.44 -15.66
N MET A 38 -7.16 3.89 -14.94
CA MET A 38 -8.00 3.02 -14.09
C MET A 38 -8.69 1.89 -14.87
N ARG A 39 -8.99 2.11 -16.14
CA ARG A 39 -9.57 1.08 -17.03
C ARG A 39 -8.53 0.06 -17.52
N LYS A 40 -7.27 0.48 -17.68
CA LYS A 40 -6.23 -0.33 -18.33
C LYS A 40 -5.32 -1.07 -17.37
N VAL A 41 -5.19 -0.59 -16.11
CA VAL A 41 -4.18 -1.09 -15.19
C VAL A 41 -4.41 -2.55 -14.79
N VAL A 42 -5.64 -2.93 -14.43
CA VAL A 42 -5.95 -4.31 -14.02
C VAL A 42 -5.78 -5.30 -15.19
N PRO A 43 -6.35 -5.08 -16.38
CA PRO A 43 -6.08 -5.95 -17.53
C PRO A 43 -4.58 -6.08 -17.89
N TRP A 44 -3.81 -5.01 -17.67
CA TRP A 44 -2.37 -5.06 -17.90
C TRP A 44 -1.64 -5.89 -16.84
N GLU A 45 -1.99 -5.74 -15.55
CA GLU A 45 -1.46 -6.56 -14.47
C GLU A 45 -1.80 -8.04 -14.66
N GLN A 46 -3.03 -8.36 -15.07
CA GLN A 46 -3.45 -9.72 -15.38
C GLN A 46 -2.59 -10.36 -16.48
N LYS A 47 -2.29 -9.63 -17.55
CA LYS A 47 -1.37 -10.09 -18.60
C LYS A 47 0.06 -10.35 -18.09
N LEU A 48 0.53 -9.59 -17.12
CA LEU A 48 1.82 -9.88 -16.48
C LEU A 48 1.78 -11.16 -15.68
N LYS A 49 0.69 -11.38 -14.94
CA LYS A 49 0.49 -12.62 -14.18
C LYS A 49 0.38 -13.85 -15.09
N GLU A 50 -0.33 -13.76 -16.20
CA GLU A 50 -0.42 -14.81 -17.22
C GLU A 50 0.96 -15.18 -17.80
N ARG A 51 1.92 -14.27 -17.75
CA ARG A 51 3.32 -14.47 -18.15
C ARG A 51 4.22 -14.98 -17.01
N GLY A 52 3.64 -15.31 -15.85
CA GLY A 52 4.36 -15.84 -14.69
C GLY A 52 4.92 -14.76 -13.74
N THR A 53 4.60 -13.49 -13.92
CA THR A 53 5.03 -12.44 -12.99
C THR A 53 4.09 -12.35 -11.81
N GLU A 54 4.58 -12.57 -10.60
CA GLU A 54 3.80 -12.31 -9.37
C GLU A 54 3.85 -10.82 -9.00
N ILE A 55 2.69 -10.26 -8.65
CA ILE A 55 2.54 -8.84 -8.31
C ILE A 55 2.02 -8.71 -6.88
N LEU A 56 2.82 -8.12 -6.01
CA LEU A 56 2.43 -7.77 -4.65
C LEU A 56 2.27 -6.24 -4.54
N LYS A 57 1.08 -5.78 -4.16
CA LYS A 57 0.77 -4.35 -4.04
C LYS A 57 0.68 -3.93 -2.59
N PHE A 58 1.65 -3.17 -2.11
CA PHE A 58 1.65 -2.65 -0.75
C PHE A 58 1.21 -1.19 -0.71
N TYR A 59 0.34 -0.87 0.22
CA TYR A 59 -0.02 0.49 0.56
C TYR A 59 0.39 0.78 2.00
N LEU A 60 1.33 1.71 2.18
CA LEU A 60 1.81 2.13 3.49
C LEU A 60 0.90 3.22 4.05
N SER A 61 -0.05 2.84 4.87
CA SER A 61 -1.03 3.75 5.46
C SER A 61 -0.49 4.41 6.71
N ILE A 62 -0.67 5.72 6.79
CA ILE A 62 -0.40 6.51 8.00
C ILE A 62 -1.61 7.36 8.36
N GLU A 63 -1.70 7.79 9.60
CA GLU A 63 -2.71 8.73 10.04
C GLU A 63 -2.32 10.17 9.71
N LYS A 64 -3.33 11.05 9.54
CA LYS A 64 -3.12 12.48 9.25
C LYS A 64 -2.22 13.16 10.29
N GLY A 65 -2.44 12.84 11.57
CA GLY A 65 -1.61 13.35 12.66
C GLY A 65 -0.15 12.90 12.57
N THR A 66 0.09 11.64 12.25
CA THR A 66 1.43 11.09 12.04
C THR A 66 2.12 11.75 10.84
N GLN A 67 1.40 12.00 9.76
CA GLN A 67 1.96 12.71 8.60
C GLN A 67 2.40 14.12 8.98
N LYS A 68 1.51 14.88 9.65
CA LYS A 68 1.80 16.24 10.10
C LYS A 68 3.03 16.28 11.01
N MET A 69 3.06 15.43 12.03
CA MET A 69 4.19 15.31 12.96
C MET A 69 5.51 15.00 12.22
N ARG A 70 5.48 14.11 11.23
CA ARG A 70 6.68 13.76 10.46
C ARG A 70 7.17 14.90 9.57
N ILE A 71 6.27 15.70 9.02
CA ILE A 71 6.61 16.88 8.22
C ILE A 71 7.23 17.94 9.12
N GLU A 72 6.60 18.25 10.27
CA GLU A 72 7.12 19.21 11.23
C GLU A 72 8.50 18.80 11.77
N LYS A 73 8.67 17.52 12.13
CA LYS A 73 9.98 17.00 12.57
C LYS A 73 11.06 17.18 11.49
N ARG A 74 10.73 16.97 10.22
CA ARG A 74 11.68 17.21 9.12
C ARG A 74 11.97 18.69 8.93
N LYS A 75 10.95 19.56 9.02
CA LYS A 75 11.08 21.02 8.87
C LYS A 75 12.03 21.60 9.91
N ASN A 76 11.97 21.09 11.14
CA ASN A 76 12.77 21.57 12.26
C ASN A 76 14.13 20.85 12.41
N SER A 77 14.49 19.97 11.50
CA SER A 77 15.75 19.22 11.57
C SER A 77 16.79 19.80 10.61
N PRO A 78 17.93 20.28 11.08
CA PRO A 78 18.99 20.81 10.25
C PRO A 78 19.60 19.77 9.28
N LEU A 79 19.44 18.47 9.58
CA LEU A 79 20.01 17.38 8.79
C LEU A 79 19.11 16.91 7.66
N VAL A 80 17.79 17.15 7.73
CA VAL A 80 16.83 16.55 6.78
C VAL A 80 15.76 17.53 6.27
N TYR A 81 15.84 18.83 6.58
CA TYR A 81 14.88 19.85 6.12
C TYR A 81 14.77 19.90 4.59
N TRP A 82 15.88 19.66 3.90
CA TRP A 82 15.97 19.63 2.44
C TRP A 82 15.15 18.50 1.78
N LYS A 83 14.70 17.51 2.56
CA LYS A 83 13.84 16.41 2.10
C LYS A 83 12.36 16.78 2.04
N ILE A 84 11.98 17.98 2.43
CA ILE A 84 10.60 18.46 2.34
C ILE A 84 10.37 18.99 0.93
N SER A 85 9.36 18.43 0.28
CA SER A 85 8.88 18.91 -1.00
C SER A 85 7.62 19.77 -0.85
N GLU A 86 7.34 20.61 -1.85
CA GLU A 86 6.07 21.33 -1.95
C GLU A 86 4.86 20.38 -1.90
N ASN A 87 5.02 19.17 -2.44
CA ASN A 87 3.97 18.15 -2.40
C ASN A 87 3.69 17.61 -1.00
N ASP A 88 4.71 17.56 -0.12
CA ASP A 88 4.49 17.18 1.28
C ASP A 88 3.60 18.22 1.99
N LEU A 89 3.81 19.50 1.74
CA LEU A 89 3.02 20.58 2.32
C LEU A 89 1.60 20.61 1.75
N LYS A 90 1.46 20.62 0.43
CA LYS A 90 0.16 20.57 -0.26
C LYS A 90 -0.64 19.30 0.06
N GLY A 91 0.03 18.21 0.38
CA GLY A 91 -0.58 16.92 0.71
C GLY A 91 -1.39 16.94 2.01
N LEU A 92 -1.03 17.79 2.98
CA LEU A 92 -1.81 17.94 4.22
C LEU A 92 -3.19 18.56 3.95
N ASP A 93 -3.24 19.58 3.10
CA ASP A 93 -4.48 20.28 2.77
C ASP A 93 -5.39 19.43 1.87
N LYS A 94 -4.81 18.53 1.09
CA LYS A 94 -5.52 17.64 0.15
C LYS A 94 -5.82 16.25 0.71
N TRP A 95 -5.75 16.08 2.02
CA TRP A 95 -5.94 14.78 2.67
C TRP A 95 -7.25 14.08 2.27
N ASP A 96 -8.35 14.80 2.25
CA ASP A 96 -9.67 14.24 1.96
C ASP A 96 -9.79 13.83 0.49
N ILE A 97 -9.27 14.65 -0.41
CA ILE A 97 -9.21 14.34 -1.85
C ILE A 97 -8.30 13.12 -2.09
N PHE A 98 -7.17 13.06 -1.41
CA PHE A 98 -6.26 11.93 -1.48
C PHE A 98 -6.92 10.65 -0.98
N THR A 99 -7.68 10.73 0.11
CA THR A 99 -8.43 9.61 0.67
C THR A 99 -9.49 9.11 -0.31
N LEU A 100 -10.22 10.01 -0.96
CA LEU A 100 -11.21 9.65 -1.97
C LEU A 100 -10.57 8.88 -3.14
N TYR A 101 -9.46 9.37 -3.69
CA TYR A 101 -8.74 8.67 -4.76
C TYR A 101 -8.16 7.33 -4.30
N LYS A 102 -7.68 7.25 -3.07
CA LYS A 102 -7.20 6.00 -2.45
C LYS A 102 -8.29 4.94 -2.39
N GLU A 103 -9.47 5.29 -1.89
CA GLU A 103 -10.62 4.37 -1.81
C GLU A 103 -11.07 3.92 -3.19
N GLN A 104 -11.17 4.83 -4.15
CA GLN A 104 -11.47 4.47 -5.54
C GLN A 104 -10.41 3.56 -6.16
N MET A 105 -9.14 3.79 -5.87
CA MET A 105 -8.05 2.94 -6.33
C MET A 105 -8.20 1.53 -5.76
N PHE A 106 -8.40 1.39 -4.46
CA PHE A 106 -8.59 0.07 -3.85
C PHE A 106 -9.81 -0.64 -4.45
N LYS A 107 -10.98 0.01 -4.46
CA LYS A 107 -12.22 -0.58 -4.98
C LYS A 107 -12.10 -1.06 -6.43
N LYS A 108 -11.38 -0.35 -7.28
CA LYS A 108 -11.34 -0.64 -8.73
C LYS A 108 -10.15 -1.48 -9.17
N THR A 109 -9.13 -1.62 -8.32
CA THR A 109 -7.89 -2.26 -8.74
C THR A 109 -7.39 -3.34 -7.79
N SER A 110 -8.14 -3.65 -6.73
CA SER A 110 -7.92 -4.86 -5.94
C SER A 110 -8.66 -6.01 -6.61
N TYR A 111 -7.97 -7.14 -6.79
CA TYR A 111 -8.56 -8.38 -7.31
C TYR A 111 -7.80 -9.58 -6.74
N SER A 112 -8.40 -10.76 -6.77
CA SER A 112 -7.85 -11.98 -6.13
C SER A 112 -6.43 -12.31 -6.57
N GLY A 113 -6.09 -12.05 -7.83
CA GLY A 113 -4.73 -12.28 -8.37
C GLY A 113 -3.67 -11.29 -7.87
N ALA A 114 -4.03 -10.07 -7.47
CA ALA A 114 -3.13 -9.07 -6.92
C ALA A 114 -3.90 -8.06 -6.04
N PRO A 115 -4.25 -8.44 -4.81
CA PRO A 115 -4.96 -7.57 -3.88
C PRO A 115 -4.05 -6.46 -3.36
N TRP A 116 -4.64 -5.37 -2.89
CA TRP A 116 -3.92 -4.36 -2.13
C TRP A 116 -3.70 -4.81 -0.69
N ILE A 117 -2.45 -4.81 -0.28
CA ILE A 117 -2.02 -5.14 1.08
C ILE A 117 -1.77 -3.82 1.81
N VAL A 118 -2.68 -3.48 2.73
CA VAL A 118 -2.58 -2.24 3.50
C VAL A 118 -1.79 -2.48 4.77
N LEU A 119 -0.66 -1.80 4.92
CA LEU A 119 0.20 -1.87 6.08
C LEU A 119 0.09 -0.60 6.91
N ASN A 120 -0.12 -0.73 8.23
CA ASN A 120 -0.03 0.40 9.13
C ASN A 120 1.44 0.84 9.25
N ALA A 121 1.76 2.00 8.69
CA ALA A 121 3.09 2.57 8.67
C ALA A 121 3.28 3.74 9.66
N ASN A 122 2.39 3.86 10.67
CA ASN A 122 2.62 4.76 11.80
C ASN A 122 3.91 4.37 12.54
N ASP A 123 4.18 3.06 12.68
CA ASP A 123 5.50 2.55 13.02
C ASP A 123 6.18 1.95 11.78
N LYS A 124 7.28 2.56 11.34
CA LYS A 124 8.01 2.13 10.15
C LYS A 124 8.65 0.75 10.29
N LYS A 125 9.14 0.41 11.48
CA LYS A 125 9.82 -0.87 11.72
C LYS A 125 8.83 -2.02 11.64
N ILE A 126 7.67 -1.84 12.25
CA ILE A 126 6.57 -2.81 12.21
C ILE A 126 6.08 -2.97 10.77
N ALA A 127 5.87 -1.89 10.04
CA ALA A 127 5.44 -1.94 8.64
C ALA A 127 6.42 -2.72 7.75
N VAL A 128 7.72 -2.47 7.88
CA VAL A 128 8.76 -3.21 7.15
C VAL A 128 8.74 -4.70 7.52
N LEU A 129 8.63 -5.01 8.81
CA LEU A 129 8.57 -6.41 9.26
C LEU A 129 7.37 -7.15 8.68
N HIS A 130 6.20 -6.51 8.67
CA HIS A 130 4.98 -7.10 8.08
C HIS A 130 5.10 -7.25 6.56
N ALA A 131 5.65 -6.27 5.85
CA ALA A 131 5.91 -6.38 4.41
C ALA A 131 6.83 -7.58 4.10
N LEU A 132 7.94 -7.71 4.81
CA LEU A 132 8.88 -8.83 4.63
C LEU A 132 8.23 -10.18 4.93
N ARG A 133 7.47 -10.28 6.01
CA ARG A 133 6.74 -11.51 6.34
C ARG A 133 5.73 -11.89 5.28
N TYR A 134 5.01 -10.92 4.74
CA TYR A 134 4.07 -11.16 3.67
C TYR A 134 4.78 -11.66 2.40
N ILE A 135 5.87 -10.99 1.98
CA ILE A 135 6.66 -11.40 0.82
C ILE A 135 7.17 -12.83 1.00
N LEU A 136 7.81 -13.13 2.12
CA LEU A 136 8.31 -14.46 2.43
C LEU A 136 7.20 -15.51 2.51
N GLY A 137 6.01 -15.13 2.96
CA GLY A 137 4.84 -16.00 2.98
C GLY A 137 4.29 -16.32 1.60
N SER A 138 4.43 -15.38 0.66
CA SER A 138 3.82 -15.48 -0.69
C SER A 138 4.59 -16.36 -1.66
N PHE A 139 5.84 -16.70 -1.37
CA PHE A 139 6.68 -17.52 -2.24
C PHE A 139 7.09 -18.83 -1.55
N ASP A 140 7.25 -19.89 -2.35
CA ASP A 140 7.85 -21.13 -1.90
C ASP A 140 9.34 -21.14 -2.23
N TYR A 141 10.16 -21.47 -1.24
CA TYR A 141 11.62 -21.53 -1.37
C TYR A 141 12.21 -22.60 -0.44
N PRO A 142 13.37 -23.18 -0.78
CA PRO A 142 14.02 -24.20 0.04
C PRO A 142 14.30 -23.68 1.46
N GLY A 143 13.98 -24.48 2.47
CA GLY A 143 14.22 -24.12 3.87
C GLY A 143 13.26 -23.09 4.44
N LYS A 144 12.13 -22.81 3.81
CA LYS A 144 11.12 -21.86 4.27
C LYS A 144 10.69 -22.15 5.71
N LYS A 145 11.14 -21.32 6.64
CA LYS A 145 10.72 -21.31 8.05
C LYS A 145 10.19 -19.93 8.40
N LEU A 146 8.88 -19.77 8.31
CA LEU A 146 8.27 -18.54 8.79
C LEU A 146 8.23 -18.59 10.31
N PRO A 147 8.74 -17.58 11.03
CA PRO A 147 8.57 -17.47 12.46
C PRO A 147 7.08 -17.46 12.77
N LYS A 148 6.62 -18.34 13.66
CA LYS A 148 5.24 -18.28 14.14
C LYS A 148 5.02 -16.89 14.72
N PRO A 149 3.95 -16.18 14.33
CA PRO A 149 3.63 -14.93 14.97
C PRO A 149 3.50 -15.20 16.47
N LYS A 150 4.16 -14.41 17.31
CA LYS A 150 3.85 -14.41 18.74
C LYS A 150 2.37 -14.08 18.81
N VAL A 151 1.59 -14.96 19.42
CA VAL A 151 0.20 -14.68 19.76
C VAL A 151 0.28 -13.48 20.68
N TRP A 152 -0.17 -12.32 20.22
CA TRP A 152 -0.35 -11.17 21.07
C TRP A 152 -1.57 -11.52 21.92
N THR A 153 -1.30 -11.99 23.12
CA THR A 153 -2.34 -12.25 24.09
C THR A 153 -2.96 -10.91 24.47
N GLU A 154 -4.21 -10.78 24.09
CA GLU A 154 -5.29 -10.07 24.77
C GLU A 154 -5.03 -8.62 25.22
N ASN A 155 -5.75 -7.78 24.64
CA ASN A 155 -6.39 -6.53 25.08
C ASN A 155 -6.37 -5.45 24.01
N ILE A 156 -6.75 -5.79 22.81
CA ILE A 156 -7.00 -4.75 21.80
C ILE A 156 -8.30 -5.14 21.14
N ASN A 157 -9.14 -4.15 20.89
CA ASN A 157 -10.21 -4.25 19.89
C ASN A 157 -9.56 -4.58 18.54
N ASP A 158 -9.25 -5.84 18.33
CA ASP A 158 -8.49 -6.32 17.18
C ASP A 158 -9.37 -6.31 15.96
N TYR A 159 -9.19 -5.27 15.17
CA TYR A 159 -9.56 -5.31 13.76
C TYR A 159 -8.46 -6.11 13.03
N SER A 160 -8.45 -7.42 13.22
CA SER A 160 -7.56 -8.31 12.49
C SER A 160 -8.25 -8.75 11.21
N LEU A 161 -7.63 -8.49 10.09
CA LEU A 161 -8.02 -9.01 8.78
C LEU A 161 -6.99 -10.05 8.38
N THR A 162 -7.47 -11.24 8.04
CA THR A 162 -6.65 -12.28 7.42
C THR A 162 -6.83 -12.20 5.90
N ILE A 163 -5.81 -11.78 5.18
CA ILE A 163 -5.76 -11.93 3.72
C ILE A 163 -4.86 -13.14 3.45
N ASN A 164 -5.40 -14.16 2.81
CA ASN A 164 -4.71 -15.43 2.55
C ASN A 164 -4.10 -16.07 3.83
N LYS A 165 -4.84 -16.07 4.94
CA LYS A 165 -4.44 -16.65 6.23
C LYS A 165 -3.23 -16.00 6.91
N VAL A 166 -2.79 -14.83 6.46
CA VAL A 166 -1.76 -14.03 7.16
C VAL A 166 -2.46 -12.97 8.00
N PRO A 167 -2.36 -13.00 9.33
CA PRO A 167 -3.01 -12.00 10.17
C PRO A 167 -2.31 -10.65 10.01
N PHE A 168 -3.07 -9.61 9.69
CA PHE A 168 -2.64 -8.22 9.73
C PHE A 168 -3.15 -7.58 11.02
N ASN A 169 -2.28 -7.42 12.00
CA ASN A 169 -2.61 -6.77 13.24
C ASN A 169 -2.39 -5.25 13.10
N ASN A 170 -3.28 -4.46 13.68
CA ASN A 170 -3.26 -2.99 13.77
C ASN A 170 -3.68 -2.23 12.51
N LEU A 171 -4.76 -2.63 11.88
CA LEU A 171 -5.49 -1.76 10.96
C LEU A 171 -6.31 -0.74 11.78
N SER A 172 -6.34 0.52 11.37
CA SER A 172 -7.34 1.44 11.88
C SER A 172 -8.74 0.97 11.46
N TYR A 173 -9.78 1.36 12.19
CA TYR A 173 -11.18 1.01 11.84
C TYR A 173 -11.53 1.35 10.39
N GLN A 174 -11.03 2.49 9.88
CA GLN A 174 -11.25 2.90 8.50
C GLN A 174 -10.56 1.96 7.50
N GLN A 175 -9.37 1.51 7.79
CA GLN A 175 -8.63 0.56 6.96
C GLN A 175 -9.28 -0.81 6.95
N TYR A 176 -9.76 -1.27 8.10
CA TYR A 176 -10.54 -2.50 8.24
C TYR A 176 -11.83 -2.43 7.41
N LYS A 177 -12.58 -1.32 7.51
CA LYS A 177 -13.84 -1.13 6.78
C LYS A 177 -13.67 -1.20 5.27
N VAL A 178 -12.60 -0.58 4.73
CA VAL A 178 -12.29 -0.64 3.30
C VAL A 178 -11.98 -2.07 2.86
N LEU A 179 -11.18 -2.79 3.61
CA LEU A 179 -10.81 -4.17 3.28
C LEU A 179 -11.98 -5.14 3.46
N LYS A 180 -12.83 -4.93 4.46
CA LYS A 180 -14.03 -5.75 4.67
C LYS A 180 -15.03 -5.59 3.53
N VAL A 181 -15.30 -4.35 3.09
CA VAL A 181 -16.17 -4.10 1.93
C VAL A 181 -15.66 -4.80 0.68
N MET A 182 -14.34 -4.90 0.52
CA MET A 182 -13.73 -5.59 -0.62
C MET A 182 -13.80 -7.12 -0.51
N ALA A 183 -13.82 -7.65 0.71
CA ALA A 183 -13.93 -9.09 0.97
C ALA A 183 -15.39 -9.60 0.92
N ASP A 184 -16.35 -8.73 1.23
CA ASP A 184 -17.79 -9.08 1.22
C ASP A 184 -18.43 -8.94 -0.20
N GLU A 185 -17.68 -8.41 -1.19
CA GLU A 185 -18.12 -8.30 -2.60
C GLU A 185 -17.61 -9.49 -3.48
N GLU A 186 -16.90 -10.47 -2.93
CA GLU A 186 -16.52 -11.74 -3.56
C GLU A 186 -17.50 -12.87 -3.19
#